data_2068da4dc5b6a6add1964e5355590310
#
_entry.id   2068da4dc5b6a6add1964e5355590310
#
_cell.length_a   1.000
_cell.length_b   1.000
_cell.length_c   1.000
_cell.angle_alpha   90.00
_cell.angle_beta   90.00
_cell.angle_gamma   90.00
#
_symmetry.space_group_name_H-M   'P 1'
#
loop_
_entity.id
_entity.type
_entity.pdbx_description
1 polymer ?
#
loop_
_entity_poly.entity_id
_entity_poly.type
_entity_poly.pdbx_seq_one_letter_code
_entity_poly.pdbx_strand_id
1 'polypeptide(L)'
;MLVLDRIRHIIQRNIEKGLLPNYSNKVINLEKQTTTNGLTAMFETIKHMGMTVEDEFGNITYTDEGLAFASKIMDTVNKLQKESDYGYNISLEIIPAEAANVKLCKKDNIIYNLNNT
;
A
#
# COMPACT_ATOMS: atom_id res chain seq x y z
N MET A 1 6.26 -9.90 -0.90
CA MET A 1 6.74 -10.46 0.40
C MET A 1 8.23 -10.77 0.35
N LEU A 2 8.74 -11.55 -0.61
CA LEU A 2 10.17 -11.92 -0.70
C LEU A 2 11.13 -10.70 -0.67
N VAL A 3 10.77 -9.61 -1.32
CA VAL A 3 11.60 -8.38 -1.35
C VAL A 3 11.71 -7.76 0.04
N LEU A 4 10.61 -7.63 0.77
CA LEU A 4 10.60 -7.07 2.13
C LEU A 4 11.39 -7.93 3.11
N ASP A 5 11.29 -9.25 2.98
CA ASP A 5 12.09 -10.19 3.75
C ASP A 5 13.60 -10.00 3.48
N ARG A 6 13.99 -9.86 2.22
CA ARG A 6 15.39 -9.57 1.85
C ARG A 6 15.89 -8.25 2.42
N ILE A 7 15.05 -7.21 2.42
CA ILE A 7 15.38 -5.92 3.04
C ILE A 7 15.66 -6.10 4.54
N ARG A 8 14.81 -6.85 5.27
CA ARG A 8 15.04 -7.14 6.69
C ARG A 8 16.36 -7.88 6.93
N HIS A 9 16.71 -8.85 6.11
CA HIS A 9 18.00 -9.54 6.19
C HIS A 9 19.19 -8.58 5.99
N ILE A 10 19.07 -7.62 5.06
CA ILE A 10 20.10 -6.60 4.85
C ILE A 10 20.24 -5.69 6.08
N ILE A 11 19.11 -5.27 6.66
CA ILE A 11 19.10 -4.46 7.89
C ILE A 11 19.75 -5.24 9.02
N GLN A 12 19.37 -6.48 9.24
CA GLN A 12 19.95 -7.34 10.28
C GLN A 12 21.46 -7.47 10.12
N ARG A 13 21.95 -7.78 8.92
CA ARG A 13 23.37 -7.82 8.62
C ARG A 13 24.10 -6.52 8.96
N ASN A 14 23.47 -5.38 8.65
CA ASN A 14 24.07 -4.07 8.91
C ASN A 14 24.07 -3.73 10.41
N ILE A 15 23.07 -4.20 11.17
CA ILE A 15 23.06 -4.11 12.65
C ILE A 15 24.24 -4.89 13.21
N GLU A 16 24.43 -6.12 12.79
CA GLU A 16 25.53 -7.00 13.24
C GLU A 16 26.91 -6.41 12.96
N LYS A 17 27.05 -5.64 11.88
CA LYS A 17 28.26 -4.92 11.51
C LYS A 17 28.44 -3.56 12.20
N GLY A 18 27.51 -3.16 13.07
CA GLY A 18 27.52 -1.87 13.75
C GLY A 18 27.30 -0.65 12.86
N LEU A 19 26.76 -0.86 11.64
CA LEU A 19 26.53 0.22 10.67
C LEU A 19 25.25 1.03 10.94
N LEU A 20 24.41 0.56 11.87
CA LEU A 20 23.14 1.20 12.22
C LEU A 20 23.10 1.52 13.72
N PRO A 21 23.64 2.68 14.13
CA PRO A 21 23.85 3.02 15.55
C PRO A 21 22.55 3.05 16.37
N ASN A 22 21.42 3.46 15.79
CA ASN A 22 20.14 3.47 16.50
C ASN A 22 19.66 2.07 16.93
N TYR A 23 19.98 1.06 16.15
CA TYR A 23 19.72 -0.35 16.50
C TYR A 23 20.75 -0.86 17.50
N SER A 24 22.03 -0.58 17.26
CA SER A 24 23.11 -0.99 18.14
C SER A 24 22.95 -0.41 19.57
N ASN A 25 22.48 0.83 19.66
CA ASN A 25 22.18 1.51 20.93
C ASN A 25 20.80 1.15 21.53
N LYS A 26 20.10 0.19 20.93
CA LYS A 26 18.78 -0.29 21.38
C LYS A 26 17.66 0.79 21.40
N VAL A 27 17.85 1.88 20.64
CA VAL A 27 16.81 2.90 20.45
C VAL A 27 15.68 2.32 19.59
N ILE A 28 16.03 1.53 18.57
CA ILE A 28 15.09 0.83 17.69
C ILE A 28 15.36 -0.67 17.81
N ASN A 29 14.30 -1.47 17.83
CA ASN A 29 14.40 -2.93 17.84
C ASN A 29 13.75 -3.48 16.56
N LEU A 30 14.53 -4.16 15.71
CA LEU A 30 14.06 -4.74 14.46
C LEU A 30 12.98 -5.81 14.67
N GLU A 31 13.06 -6.60 15.74
CA GLU A 31 12.07 -7.65 16.04
C GLU A 31 10.68 -7.07 16.30
N LYS A 32 10.63 -5.85 16.86
CA LYS A 32 9.38 -5.13 17.16
C LYS A 32 8.86 -4.30 15.99
N GLN A 33 9.64 -4.17 14.92
CA GLN A 33 9.22 -3.42 13.75
C GLN A 33 8.29 -4.25 12.87
N THR A 34 7.15 -3.67 12.53
CA THR A 34 6.21 -4.24 11.57
C THR A 34 6.70 -3.93 10.16
N THR A 35 6.62 -4.92 9.30
CA THR A 35 6.79 -4.75 7.85
C THR A 35 5.42 -4.51 7.24
N THR A 36 5.26 -3.43 6.49
CA THR A 36 3.98 -3.01 5.96
C THR A 36 3.93 -3.16 4.44
N ASN A 37 2.85 -3.75 3.93
CA ASN A 37 2.48 -3.68 2.53
C ASN A 37 1.44 -2.58 2.34
N GLY A 38 1.70 -1.64 1.44
CA GLY A 38 0.75 -0.60 1.10
C GLY A 38 0.01 -0.90 -0.20
N LEU A 39 -1.31 -0.76 -0.19
CA LEU A 39 -2.12 -0.78 -1.40
C LEU A 39 -2.38 0.64 -1.87
N THR A 40 -2.31 0.85 -3.18
CA THR A 40 -2.59 2.12 -3.85
C THR A 40 -3.46 1.87 -5.07
N ALA A 41 -4.08 2.92 -5.61
CA ALA A 41 -4.91 2.87 -6.81
C ALA A 41 -6.13 1.91 -6.73
N MET A 42 -6.65 1.64 -5.54
CA MET A 42 -7.83 0.79 -5.37
C MET A 42 -9.06 1.40 -6.04
N PHE A 43 -9.27 2.71 -5.85
CA PHE A 43 -10.39 3.44 -6.44
C PHE A 43 -10.31 3.42 -7.97
N GLU A 44 -9.16 3.74 -8.52
CA GLU A 44 -8.92 3.76 -9.97
C GLU A 44 -9.12 2.38 -10.58
N THR A 45 -8.67 1.33 -9.89
CA THR A 45 -8.88 -0.06 -10.31
C THR A 45 -10.36 -0.39 -10.40
N ILE A 46 -11.13 -0.10 -9.36
CA ILE A 46 -12.56 -0.41 -9.30
C ILE A 46 -13.34 0.43 -10.32
N LYS A 47 -12.96 1.70 -10.49
CA LYS A 47 -13.51 2.58 -11.52
C LYS A 47 -13.24 2.06 -12.92
N HIS A 48 -12.01 1.62 -13.19
CA HIS A 48 -11.63 1.05 -14.49
C HIS A 48 -12.40 -0.24 -14.81
N MET A 49 -12.74 -1.02 -13.78
CA MET A 49 -13.57 -2.22 -13.90
C MET A 49 -15.08 -1.91 -14.11
N GLY A 50 -15.46 -0.62 -14.10
CA GLY A 50 -16.85 -0.21 -14.26
C GLY A 50 -17.73 -0.46 -13.04
N MET A 51 -17.13 -0.63 -11.85
CA MET A 51 -17.84 -0.96 -10.61
C MET A 51 -18.03 0.28 -9.72
N THR A 52 -18.25 1.44 -10.34
CA THR A 52 -18.56 2.70 -9.67
C THR A 52 -19.83 3.30 -10.23
N VAL A 53 -20.49 4.14 -9.46
CA VAL A 53 -21.68 4.92 -9.85
C VAL A 53 -21.44 6.39 -9.53
N GLU A 54 -21.88 7.26 -10.42
CA GLU A 54 -21.84 8.71 -10.23
C GLU A 54 -23.24 9.19 -9.86
N ASP A 55 -23.35 10.04 -8.84
CA ASP A 55 -24.59 10.66 -8.44
C ASP A 55 -24.89 11.93 -9.26
N GLU A 56 -26.05 12.54 -9.03
CA GLU A 56 -26.50 13.76 -9.71
C GLU A 56 -25.61 14.99 -9.44
N PHE A 57 -24.75 14.94 -8.42
CA PHE A 57 -23.81 15.99 -8.04
C PHE A 57 -22.38 15.73 -8.55
N GLY A 58 -22.15 14.63 -9.29
CA GLY A 58 -20.84 14.24 -9.80
C GLY A 58 -19.95 13.52 -8.80
N ASN A 59 -20.50 13.06 -7.65
CA ASN A 59 -19.73 12.24 -6.71
C ASN A 59 -19.70 10.79 -7.20
N ILE A 60 -18.51 10.21 -7.22
CA ILE A 60 -18.31 8.84 -7.65
C ILE A 60 -18.13 7.95 -6.43
N THR A 61 -18.97 6.92 -6.31
CA THR A 61 -18.93 5.92 -5.23
C THR A 61 -18.84 4.52 -5.79
N TYR A 62 -18.45 3.56 -4.94
CA TYR A 62 -18.46 2.15 -5.34
C TYR A 62 -19.89 1.61 -5.42
N THR A 63 -20.14 0.75 -6.40
CA THR A 63 -21.30 -0.14 -6.37
C THR A 63 -21.13 -1.23 -5.31
N ASP A 64 -22.18 -1.97 -4.96
CA ASP A 64 -22.08 -3.13 -4.05
C ASP A 64 -21.09 -4.17 -4.58
N GLU A 65 -21.05 -4.38 -5.90
CA GLU A 65 -20.07 -5.26 -6.54
C GLU A 65 -18.64 -4.70 -6.39
N GLY A 66 -18.47 -3.39 -6.53
CA GLY A 66 -17.18 -2.71 -6.33
C GLY A 66 -16.66 -2.84 -4.90
N LEU A 67 -17.56 -2.69 -3.91
CA LEU A 67 -17.22 -2.92 -2.50
C LEU A 67 -16.84 -4.37 -2.22
N ALA A 68 -17.60 -5.33 -2.77
CA ALA A 68 -17.29 -6.74 -2.63
C ALA A 68 -15.94 -7.10 -3.28
N PHE A 69 -15.65 -6.52 -4.44
CA PHE A 69 -14.38 -6.73 -5.13
C PHE A 69 -13.20 -6.12 -4.36
N ALA A 70 -13.33 -4.89 -3.83
CA ALA A 70 -12.34 -4.28 -2.97
C ALA A 70 -12.05 -5.13 -1.72
N SER A 71 -13.11 -5.59 -1.04
CA SER A 71 -12.99 -6.48 0.12
C SER A 71 -12.25 -7.77 -0.24
N LYS A 72 -12.57 -8.36 -1.37
CA LYS A 72 -11.89 -9.58 -1.84
C LYS A 72 -10.39 -9.37 -2.07
N ILE A 73 -9.98 -8.22 -2.62
CA ILE A 73 -8.56 -7.87 -2.78
C ILE A 73 -7.90 -7.80 -1.41
N MET A 74 -8.48 -7.04 -0.47
CA MET A 74 -7.96 -6.87 0.89
C MET A 74 -7.84 -8.21 1.62
N ASP A 75 -8.88 -9.03 1.57
CA ASP A 75 -8.91 -10.35 2.21
C ASP A 75 -7.86 -11.30 1.62
N THR A 76 -7.68 -11.26 0.29
CA THR A 76 -6.65 -12.07 -0.38
C THR A 76 -5.26 -11.71 0.10
N VAL A 77 -4.94 -10.40 0.18
CA VAL A 77 -3.62 -9.95 0.66
C VAL A 77 -3.45 -10.31 2.14
N ASN A 78 -4.46 -10.06 2.98
CA ASN A 78 -4.42 -10.42 4.40
C ASN A 78 -4.22 -11.94 4.61
N LYS A 79 -4.91 -12.77 3.83
CA LYS A 79 -4.74 -14.22 3.87
C LYS A 79 -3.32 -14.63 3.54
N LEU A 80 -2.78 -14.13 2.42
CA LEU A 80 -1.41 -14.42 1.99
C LEU A 80 -0.36 -13.95 3.02
N GLN A 81 -0.59 -12.83 3.69
CA GLN A 81 0.28 -12.34 4.75
C GLN A 81 0.27 -13.27 5.97
N LYS A 82 -0.91 -13.74 6.38
CA LYS A 82 -1.06 -14.66 7.53
C LYS A 82 -0.48 -16.04 7.25
N GLU A 83 -0.59 -16.52 6.02
CA GLU A 83 -0.04 -17.81 5.58
C GLU A 83 1.49 -17.77 5.43
N SER A 84 2.07 -16.58 5.34
CA SER A 84 3.51 -16.39 5.19
C SER A 84 4.15 -16.24 6.57
N ASP A 85 4.70 -17.31 7.11
CA ASP A 85 5.45 -17.27 8.38
C ASP A 85 6.88 -16.77 8.14
N TYR A 86 7.09 -15.47 8.31
CA TYR A 86 8.42 -14.86 8.23
C TYR A 86 9.05 -14.60 9.60
N GLY A 87 8.37 -14.98 10.69
CA GLY A 87 8.86 -14.75 12.05
C GLY A 87 8.81 -13.29 12.51
N TYR A 88 8.08 -12.41 11.82
CA TYR A 88 7.88 -11.00 12.20
C TYR A 88 6.49 -10.49 11.77
N ASN A 89 6.06 -9.39 12.37
CA ASN A 89 4.75 -8.81 12.11
C ASN A 89 4.69 -8.17 10.72
N ILE A 90 3.63 -8.49 10.00
CA ILE A 90 3.31 -7.90 8.70
C ILE A 90 1.92 -7.27 8.80
N SER A 91 1.78 -6.06 8.30
CA SER A 91 0.51 -5.36 8.19
C SER A 91 0.17 -4.98 6.76
N LEU A 92 -1.11 -4.78 6.52
CA LEU A 92 -1.64 -4.19 5.29
C LEU A 92 -2.17 -2.80 5.63
N GLU A 93 -1.76 -1.80 4.87
CA GLU A 93 -2.19 -0.43 5.06
C GLU A 93 -2.62 0.20 3.73
N ILE A 94 -3.54 1.15 3.81
CA ILE A 94 -3.78 2.09 2.73
C ILE A 94 -2.70 3.17 2.84
N ILE A 95 -1.98 3.42 1.76
CA ILE A 95 -0.90 4.41 1.75
C ILE A 95 -1.50 5.80 1.93
N PRO A 96 -1.15 6.55 2.99
CA PRO A 96 -1.51 7.96 3.11
C PRO A 96 -0.75 8.75 2.05
N ALA A 97 -1.44 9.16 1.01
CA ALA A 97 -0.81 9.68 -0.19
C ALA A 97 -1.41 11.01 -0.67
N GLU A 98 -1.96 11.86 0.24
CA GLU A 98 -2.66 13.09 -0.13
C GLU A 98 -1.81 13.99 -1.05
N ALA A 99 -0.55 14.24 -0.67
CA ALA A 99 0.34 15.08 -1.48
C ALA A 99 0.78 14.39 -2.79
N ALA A 100 0.95 13.08 -2.78
CA ALA A 100 1.28 12.30 -3.96
C ALA A 100 0.10 12.23 -4.92
N ASN A 101 -1.12 12.04 -4.43
CA ASN A 101 -2.34 12.03 -5.24
C ASN A 101 -2.53 13.32 -6.01
N VAL A 102 -2.34 14.48 -5.37
CA VAL A 102 -2.42 15.79 -6.04
C VAL A 102 -1.38 15.92 -7.15
N LYS A 103 -0.14 15.45 -6.92
CA LYS A 103 0.92 15.51 -7.93
C LYS A 103 0.66 14.55 -9.09
N LEU A 104 0.18 13.35 -8.82
CA LEU A 104 -0.14 12.35 -9.83
C LEU A 104 -1.31 12.84 -10.70
N CYS A 105 -2.39 13.31 -10.08
CA CYS A 105 -3.55 13.87 -10.78
C CYS A 105 -3.14 15.02 -11.72
N LYS A 106 -2.29 15.95 -11.27
CA LYS A 106 -1.77 17.02 -12.12
C LYS A 106 -0.97 16.51 -13.31
N LYS A 107 -0.15 15.47 -13.12
CA LYS A 107 0.61 14.84 -14.20
C LYS A 107 -0.30 14.14 -15.20
N ASP A 108 -1.27 13.40 -14.71
CA ASP A 108 -2.23 12.69 -15.55
C ASP A 108 -3.06 13.66 -16.38
N ASN A 109 -3.50 14.77 -15.80
CA ASN A 109 -4.18 15.84 -16.53
C ASN A 109 -3.32 16.45 -17.65
N ILE A 110 -2.02 16.58 -17.44
CA ILE A 110 -1.09 17.08 -18.46
C ILE A 110 -0.84 16.03 -19.56
N ILE A 111 -0.58 14.78 -19.17
CA ILE A 111 -0.21 13.70 -20.09
C ILE A 111 -1.40 13.27 -20.94
N TYR A 112 -2.58 13.16 -20.34
CA TYR A 112 -3.78 12.62 -20.99
C TYR A 112 -4.79 13.68 -21.40
N ASN A 113 -4.49 14.97 -21.22
CA ASN A 113 -5.39 16.11 -21.55
C ASN A 113 -6.80 15.98 -20.92
N LEU A 114 -6.87 15.46 -19.70
CA LEU A 114 -8.15 15.15 -19.02
C LEU A 114 -8.99 16.40 -18.70
N ASN A 115 -8.40 17.62 -18.79
CA ASN A 115 -9.09 18.88 -18.54
C ASN A 115 -9.75 19.47 -19.79
N ASN A 116 -9.73 18.80 -20.92
CA ASN A 116 -10.30 19.27 -22.20
C ASN A 116 -11.63 18.58 -22.56
N THR A 117 -12.29 17.97 -21.58
CA THR A 117 -13.65 17.41 -21.74
C THR A 117 -14.64 18.09 -20.85
#